data_2c1a910b8949b226d34fe7494962f152
#
_entry.id   2c1a910b8949b226d34fe7494962f152
#
_cell.length_a   1.000
_cell.length_b   1.000
_cell.length_c   1.000
_cell.angle_alpha   90.00
_cell.angle_beta   90.00
_cell.angle_gamma   90.00
#
_symmetry.space_group_name_H-M   'P 1'
#
loop_
_entity.id
_entity.type
_entity.pdbx_description
1 polymer ?
#
loop_
_entity_poly.entity_id
_entity_poly.type
_entity_poly.pdbx_seq_one_letter_code
_entity_poly.pdbx_strand_id
1 'polypeptide(L)'
;MSAVSKAGRDGESHQPSLSQEQVASFTGAVAQYIRAQRESYYPRAVPLSFSPLWEKFFSTADLNRIRAVQAGGSAANAPLEPPGRVPNPPFYADLEKLGFTGLPDFATMPAISFDDVVVFHEALTPQLIFHELVHVVQYRLLGVDEFARLYVRGYLHGGYIGTPLEICAYELDGRFIMGSVGFDVEAEVRAWMDNGRF
;
A
#
# COMPACT_ATOMS: atom_id res chain seq x y z
N MET A 1 43.87 -23.38 -20.89
CA MET A 1 43.57 -21.94 -21.14
C MET A 1 42.11 -21.86 -21.57
N SER A 2 41.24 -21.63 -20.62
CA SER A 2 39.80 -21.48 -20.89
C SER A 2 39.38 -20.08 -20.46
N ALA A 3 38.89 -19.31 -21.41
CA ALA A 3 38.40 -17.97 -21.22
C ALA A 3 37.02 -18.02 -20.50
N VAL A 4 36.97 -17.50 -19.28
CA VAL A 4 35.72 -17.28 -18.57
C VAL A 4 35.12 -15.99 -19.12
N SER A 5 34.02 -16.14 -19.85
CA SER A 5 33.19 -15.05 -20.35
C SER A 5 32.55 -14.34 -19.17
N LYS A 6 32.87 -13.07 -19.04
CA LYS A 6 32.27 -12.14 -18.08
C LYS A 6 30.91 -11.73 -18.61
N ALA A 7 29.83 -12.41 -18.16
CA ALA A 7 28.48 -11.99 -18.45
C ALA A 7 28.22 -10.67 -17.70
N GLY A 8 27.90 -9.62 -18.44
CA GLY A 8 27.63 -8.28 -17.95
C GLY A 8 26.38 -8.27 -17.06
N ARG A 9 26.50 -7.60 -15.94
CA ARG A 9 25.37 -7.12 -15.12
C ARG A 9 24.94 -5.77 -15.72
N ASP A 10 24.09 -5.81 -16.71
CA ASP A 10 23.47 -4.61 -17.25
C ASP A 10 21.97 -4.84 -17.27
N GLY A 11 21.31 -4.36 -16.23
CA GLY A 11 19.88 -4.45 -16.04
C GLY A 11 19.38 -3.54 -14.93
N GLU A 12 20.07 -2.40 -14.67
CA GLU A 12 19.43 -1.32 -13.92
C GLU A 12 18.39 -0.70 -14.83
N SER A 13 17.11 -0.98 -14.57
CA SER A 13 15.99 -0.29 -15.20
C SER A 13 16.04 1.18 -14.75
N HIS A 14 16.69 2.00 -15.54
CA HIS A 14 16.78 3.43 -15.31
C HIS A 14 15.39 4.03 -15.55
N GLN A 15 14.65 4.30 -14.46
CA GLN A 15 13.37 5.01 -14.57
C GLN A 15 13.61 6.41 -15.12
N PRO A 16 12.71 6.93 -15.99
CA PRO A 16 12.86 8.28 -16.53
C PRO A 16 12.88 9.34 -15.40
N SER A 17 13.69 10.37 -15.58
CA SER A 17 13.69 11.49 -14.64
C SER A 17 12.50 12.40 -14.92
N LEU A 18 11.74 12.73 -13.88
CA LEU A 18 10.63 13.70 -13.96
C LEU A 18 11.07 15.08 -13.49
N SER A 19 10.51 16.13 -14.07
CA SER A 19 10.62 17.48 -13.52
C SER A 19 9.87 17.59 -12.18
N GLN A 20 10.20 18.61 -11.39
CA GLN A 20 9.49 18.87 -10.13
C GLN A 20 7.98 19.09 -10.33
N GLU A 21 7.61 19.76 -11.41
CA GLU A 21 6.20 19.99 -11.78
C GLU A 21 5.49 18.66 -12.11
N GLN A 22 6.14 17.78 -12.87
CA GLN A 22 5.60 16.45 -13.16
C GLN A 22 5.44 15.61 -11.88
N VAL A 23 6.44 15.62 -10.99
CA VAL A 23 6.33 14.93 -9.69
C VAL A 23 5.17 15.48 -8.87
N ALA A 24 4.99 16.79 -8.78
CA ALA A 24 3.87 17.40 -8.09
C ALA A 24 2.52 17.01 -8.71
N SER A 25 2.42 17.02 -10.04
CA SER A 25 1.22 16.61 -10.78
C SER A 25 0.86 15.14 -10.49
N PHE A 26 1.83 14.23 -10.56
CA PHE A 26 1.58 12.81 -10.25
C PHE A 26 1.24 12.59 -8.77
N THR A 27 1.87 13.32 -7.86
CA THR A 27 1.50 13.29 -6.43
C THR A 27 0.04 13.67 -6.23
N GLY A 28 -0.42 14.75 -6.88
CA GLY A 28 -1.81 15.16 -6.84
C GLY A 28 -2.75 14.11 -7.44
N ALA A 29 -2.37 13.49 -8.56
CA ALA A 29 -3.16 12.44 -9.20
C ALA A 29 -3.27 11.18 -8.31
N VAL A 30 -2.20 10.77 -7.64
CA VAL A 30 -2.20 9.67 -6.66
C VAL A 30 -3.12 9.99 -5.49
N ALA A 31 -2.99 11.17 -4.88
CA ALA A 31 -3.84 11.58 -3.76
C ALA A 31 -5.32 11.62 -4.15
N GLN A 32 -5.64 12.14 -5.33
CA GLN A 32 -7.01 12.16 -5.86
C GLN A 32 -7.54 10.73 -6.10
N TYR A 33 -6.71 9.86 -6.68
CA TYR A 33 -7.08 8.47 -6.91
C TYR A 33 -7.39 7.75 -5.59
N ILE A 34 -6.54 7.88 -4.57
CA ILE A 34 -6.76 7.31 -3.23
C ILE A 34 -8.12 7.74 -2.67
N ARG A 35 -8.42 9.04 -2.71
CA ARG A 35 -9.69 9.58 -2.21
C ARG A 35 -10.89 9.04 -3.01
N ALA A 36 -10.78 9.01 -4.32
CA ALA A 36 -11.86 8.51 -5.19
C ALA A 36 -12.13 7.02 -4.96
N GLN A 37 -11.08 6.19 -4.80
CA GLN A 37 -11.26 4.77 -4.48
C GLN A 37 -11.86 4.58 -3.10
N ARG A 38 -11.37 5.29 -2.08
CA ARG A 38 -11.96 5.25 -0.74
C ARG A 38 -13.46 5.56 -0.79
N GLU A 39 -13.87 6.64 -1.44
CA GLU A 39 -15.28 7.02 -1.56
C GLU A 39 -16.12 5.99 -2.32
N SER A 40 -15.56 5.39 -3.37
CA SER A 40 -16.23 4.36 -4.17
C SER A 40 -16.49 3.08 -3.37
N TYR A 41 -15.55 2.66 -2.53
CA TYR A 41 -15.65 1.41 -1.76
C TYR A 41 -16.33 1.60 -0.40
N TYR A 42 -16.25 2.78 0.23
CA TYR A 42 -16.76 3.05 1.57
C TYR A 42 -18.21 2.62 1.81
N PRO A 43 -19.17 2.84 0.90
CA PRO A 43 -20.56 2.44 1.11
C PRO A 43 -20.78 0.92 1.27
N ARG A 44 -19.81 0.12 0.83
CA ARG A 44 -19.83 -1.36 0.90
C ARG A 44 -18.89 -1.90 1.96
N ALA A 45 -18.08 -1.04 2.55
CA ALA A 45 -17.06 -1.41 3.51
C ALA A 45 -17.68 -1.67 4.89
N VAL A 46 -17.28 -2.76 5.52
CA VAL A 46 -17.77 -3.17 6.83
C VAL A 46 -16.64 -3.12 7.86
N PRO A 47 -16.93 -2.85 9.14
CA PRO A 47 -15.94 -2.96 10.19
C PRO A 47 -15.39 -4.39 10.27
N LEU A 48 -14.09 -4.53 10.52
CA LEU A 48 -13.50 -5.81 10.89
C LEU A 48 -13.65 -6.04 12.40
N SER A 49 -13.85 -7.30 12.78
CA SER A 49 -13.83 -7.71 14.17
C SER A 49 -12.46 -8.27 14.53
N PHE A 50 -11.86 -7.74 15.56
CA PHE A 50 -10.52 -8.13 16.02
C PHE A 50 -10.61 -8.87 17.37
N SER A 51 -9.77 -9.88 17.55
CA SER A 51 -9.56 -10.46 18.88
C SER A 51 -8.70 -9.52 19.73
N PRO A 52 -8.74 -9.63 21.07
CA PRO A 52 -7.90 -8.79 21.96
C PRO A 52 -6.38 -8.92 21.72
N LEU A 53 -5.94 -9.92 20.95
CA LEU A 53 -4.54 -10.09 20.57
C LEU A 53 -4.03 -8.90 19.75
N TRP A 54 -4.88 -8.29 18.93
CA TRP A 54 -4.53 -7.17 18.05
C TRP A 54 -4.22 -5.88 18.82
N GLU A 55 -4.78 -5.71 20.02
CA GLU A 55 -4.51 -4.56 20.91
C GLU A 55 -3.07 -4.53 21.43
N LYS A 56 -2.29 -5.62 21.24
CA LYS A 56 -0.86 -5.64 21.50
C LYS A 56 -0.04 -4.90 20.44
N PHE A 57 -0.64 -4.57 19.33
CA PHE A 57 0.02 -3.98 18.16
C PHE A 57 -0.60 -2.65 17.73
N PHE A 58 -1.92 -2.53 17.84
CA PHE A 58 -2.68 -1.39 17.35
C PHE A 58 -3.56 -0.82 18.45
N SER A 59 -3.75 0.48 18.43
CA SER A 59 -4.72 1.11 19.33
C SER A 59 -6.14 0.66 19.00
N THR A 60 -7.03 0.66 19.99
CA THR A 60 -8.46 0.42 19.77
C THR A 60 -9.05 1.42 18.76
N ALA A 61 -8.51 2.65 18.70
CA ALA A 61 -8.95 3.66 17.73
C ALA A 61 -8.62 3.25 16.29
N ASP A 62 -7.41 2.69 16.04
CA ASP A 62 -7.02 2.19 14.72
C ASP A 62 -7.86 0.98 14.30
N LEU A 63 -8.05 0.02 15.22
CA LEU A 63 -8.86 -1.17 14.96
C LEU A 63 -10.32 -0.81 14.64
N ASN A 64 -10.87 0.22 15.29
CA ASN A 64 -12.23 0.69 15.03
C ASN A 64 -12.35 1.54 13.75
N ARG A 65 -11.25 2.12 13.28
CA ARG A 65 -11.22 2.96 12.08
C ARG A 65 -11.33 2.15 10.80
N ILE A 66 -10.66 1.00 10.73
CA ILE A 66 -10.57 0.21 9.51
C ILE A 66 -11.94 -0.28 9.03
N ARG A 67 -12.16 -0.20 7.72
CA ARG A 67 -13.28 -0.77 6.99
C ARG A 67 -12.75 -1.70 5.91
N ALA A 68 -13.36 -2.85 5.75
CA ALA A 68 -12.93 -3.86 4.79
C ALA A 68 -13.98 -4.11 3.72
N VAL A 69 -13.51 -4.30 2.49
CA VAL A 69 -14.30 -4.76 1.35
C VAL A 69 -13.66 -6.03 0.82
N GLN A 70 -14.42 -7.10 0.66
CA GLN A 70 -13.97 -8.29 -0.06
C GLN A 70 -14.37 -8.15 -1.54
N ALA A 71 -13.40 -7.92 -2.43
CA ALA A 71 -13.62 -7.87 -3.86
C ALA A 71 -13.59 -9.28 -4.46
N GLY A 72 -14.52 -9.57 -5.38
CA GLY A 72 -14.57 -10.87 -6.08
C GLY A 72 -15.10 -12.05 -5.28
N GLY A 73 -15.51 -11.86 -4.03
CA GLY A 73 -16.15 -12.90 -3.21
C GLY A 73 -17.63 -13.02 -3.51
N SER A 74 -18.10 -14.24 -3.74
CA SER A 74 -19.55 -14.55 -3.75
C SER A 74 -20.08 -14.47 -2.32
N ALA A 75 -20.43 -13.27 -1.86
CA ALA A 75 -21.21 -13.13 -0.63
C ALA A 75 -22.65 -13.59 -0.95
N ALA A 76 -22.99 -14.79 -0.53
CA ALA A 76 -24.27 -15.42 -0.78
C ALA A 76 -25.52 -14.63 -0.27
N ASN A 77 -25.31 -13.46 0.37
CA ASN A 77 -26.36 -12.61 0.93
C ASN A 77 -26.15 -11.11 0.67
N ALA A 78 -25.28 -10.68 -0.22
CA ALA A 78 -25.13 -9.25 -0.53
C ALA A 78 -26.15 -8.84 -1.61
N PRO A 79 -26.98 -7.82 -1.37
CA PRO A 79 -27.96 -7.34 -2.37
C PRO A 79 -27.35 -6.57 -3.53
N LEU A 80 -26.04 -6.41 -3.56
CA LEU A 80 -25.28 -5.72 -4.60
C LEU A 80 -24.21 -6.69 -5.15
N GLU A 81 -23.96 -6.64 -6.46
CA GLU A 81 -22.82 -7.34 -7.06
C GLU A 81 -21.53 -7.01 -6.30
N PRO A 82 -20.67 -8.02 -6.02
CA PRO A 82 -19.41 -7.75 -5.34
C PRO A 82 -18.64 -6.72 -6.15
N PRO A 83 -17.99 -5.75 -5.48
CA PRO A 83 -17.16 -4.78 -6.18
C PRO A 83 -16.10 -5.53 -6.99
N GLY A 84 -15.88 -5.08 -8.22
CA GLY A 84 -14.77 -5.56 -9.05
C GLY A 84 -13.41 -5.33 -8.36
N ARG A 85 -12.40 -5.97 -8.88
CA ARG A 85 -11.01 -5.68 -8.44
C ARG A 85 -10.70 -4.20 -8.64
N VAL A 86 -9.81 -3.68 -7.81
CA VAL A 86 -9.35 -2.29 -7.90
C VAL A 86 -8.75 -2.04 -9.28
N PRO A 87 -9.26 -1.07 -10.05
CA PRO A 87 -8.69 -0.74 -11.35
C PRO A 87 -7.33 -0.07 -11.22
N ASN A 88 -6.49 -0.21 -12.24
CA ASN A 88 -5.25 0.57 -12.30
C ASN A 88 -5.56 2.08 -12.43
N PRO A 89 -4.72 2.94 -11.82
CA PRO A 89 -4.92 4.38 -11.91
C PRO A 89 -4.91 4.87 -13.36
N PRO A 90 -5.86 5.75 -13.77
CA PRO A 90 -5.92 6.27 -15.14
C PRO A 90 -4.63 6.96 -15.61
N PHE A 91 -3.88 7.58 -14.70
CA PHE A 91 -2.62 8.26 -14.99
C PHE A 91 -1.46 7.32 -15.33
N TYR A 92 -1.61 6.00 -15.17
CA TYR A 92 -0.59 5.03 -15.60
C TYR A 92 -0.29 5.12 -17.09
N ALA A 93 -1.30 5.36 -17.92
CA ALA A 93 -1.11 5.57 -19.36
C ALA A 93 -0.19 6.77 -19.67
N ASP A 94 -0.16 7.79 -18.83
CA ASP A 94 0.71 8.94 -19.01
C ASP A 94 2.14 8.64 -18.52
N LEU A 95 2.29 7.86 -17.45
CA LEU A 95 3.59 7.35 -16.99
C LEU A 95 4.24 6.45 -18.05
N GLU A 96 3.47 5.54 -18.66
CA GLU A 96 3.96 4.67 -19.74
C GLU A 96 4.44 5.46 -20.96
N LYS A 97 3.71 6.52 -21.37
CA LYS A 97 4.14 7.43 -22.44
C LYS A 97 5.46 8.15 -22.12
N LEU A 98 5.74 8.38 -20.83
CA LEU A 98 7.01 8.94 -20.35
C LEU A 98 8.11 7.89 -20.25
N GLY A 99 7.82 6.62 -20.56
CA GLY A 99 8.79 5.52 -20.54
C GLY A 99 8.90 4.76 -19.23
N PHE A 100 7.99 4.99 -18.28
CA PHE A 100 7.94 4.18 -17.05
C PHE A 100 7.47 2.77 -17.37
N THR A 101 8.12 1.78 -16.76
CA THR A 101 7.80 0.35 -16.89
C THR A 101 7.67 -0.28 -15.51
N GLY A 102 7.00 -1.43 -15.44
CA GLY A 102 6.85 -2.16 -14.18
C GLY A 102 5.93 -1.46 -13.18
N LEU A 103 4.96 -0.70 -13.68
CA LEU A 103 3.90 -0.14 -12.83
C LEU A 103 3.15 -1.28 -12.12
N PRO A 104 2.84 -1.12 -10.83
CA PRO A 104 2.14 -2.16 -10.08
C PRO A 104 0.72 -2.35 -10.64
N ASP A 105 0.33 -3.60 -10.88
CA ASP A 105 -1.03 -3.94 -11.30
C ASP A 105 -1.93 -4.14 -10.08
N PHE A 106 -2.72 -3.12 -9.76
CA PHE A 106 -3.61 -3.12 -8.60
C PHE A 106 -4.65 -4.25 -8.65
N ALA A 107 -5.06 -4.68 -9.84
CA ALA A 107 -6.00 -5.79 -9.97
C ALA A 107 -5.39 -7.14 -9.54
N THR A 108 -4.08 -7.26 -9.45
CA THR A 108 -3.39 -8.49 -9.03
C THR A 108 -2.89 -8.47 -7.58
N MET A 109 -2.94 -7.32 -6.91
CA MET A 109 -2.53 -7.22 -5.51
C MET A 109 -3.46 -8.00 -4.59
N PRO A 110 -2.96 -8.67 -3.54
CA PRO A 110 -3.79 -9.39 -2.56
C PRO A 110 -4.76 -8.49 -1.81
N ALA A 111 -4.34 -7.28 -1.47
CA ALA A 111 -5.15 -6.21 -0.89
C ALA A 111 -4.56 -4.83 -1.23
N ILE A 112 -5.35 -3.78 -1.02
CA ILE A 112 -4.92 -2.39 -1.19
C ILE A 112 -5.65 -1.52 -0.17
N SER A 113 -4.90 -0.67 0.52
CA SER A 113 -5.44 0.33 1.45
C SER A 113 -5.65 1.69 0.80
N PHE A 114 -6.83 2.27 1.03
CA PHE A 114 -7.19 3.64 0.67
C PHE A 114 -7.67 4.39 1.92
N ASP A 115 -6.77 5.04 2.62
CA ASP A 115 -6.99 5.68 3.93
C ASP A 115 -7.49 4.66 4.98
N ASP A 116 -8.76 4.68 5.35
CA ASP A 116 -9.38 3.76 6.31
C ASP A 116 -10.14 2.60 5.66
N VAL A 117 -10.15 2.50 4.34
CA VAL A 117 -10.80 1.44 3.57
C VAL A 117 -9.77 0.51 2.94
N VAL A 118 -9.86 -0.77 3.27
CA VAL A 118 -9.02 -1.81 2.67
C VAL A 118 -9.85 -2.70 1.75
N VAL A 119 -9.41 -2.86 0.52
CA VAL A 119 -10.01 -3.75 -0.47
C VAL A 119 -9.17 -5.02 -0.56
N PHE A 120 -9.73 -6.15 -0.13
CA PHE A 120 -9.10 -7.45 -0.19
C PHE A 120 -9.52 -8.18 -1.45
N HIS A 121 -8.57 -8.59 -2.27
CA HIS A 121 -8.78 -9.42 -3.47
C HIS A 121 -8.60 -10.91 -3.17
N GLU A 122 -7.93 -11.23 -2.07
CA GLU A 122 -7.69 -12.59 -1.60
C GLU A 122 -8.31 -12.83 -0.22
N ALA A 123 -8.15 -14.05 0.29
CA ALA A 123 -8.64 -14.43 1.61
C ALA A 123 -7.94 -13.60 2.72
N LEU A 124 -8.73 -13.17 3.71
CA LEU A 124 -8.23 -12.39 4.84
C LEU A 124 -7.36 -13.28 5.75
N THR A 125 -6.05 -13.24 5.56
CA THR A 125 -5.11 -13.87 6.49
C THR A 125 -4.69 -12.88 7.57
N PRO A 126 -4.30 -13.32 8.77
CA PRO A 126 -3.80 -12.42 9.81
C PRO A 126 -2.61 -11.57 9.34
N GLN A 127 -1.71 -12.14 8.54
CA GLN A 127 -0.57 -11.42 7.98
C GLN A 127 -1.02 -10.28 7.06
N LEU A 128 -1.89 -10.59 6.08
CA LEU A 128 -2.36 -9.60 5.12
C LEU A 128 -3.12 -8.47 5.82
N ILE A 129 -3.99 -8.81 6.78
CA ILE A 129 -4.69 -7.83 7.60
C ILE A 129 -3.69 -6.96 8.37
N PHE A 130 -2.63 -7.56 8.96
CA PHE A 130 -1.63 -6.80 9.71
C PHE A 130 -0.91 -5.79 8.82
N HIS A 131 -0.46 -6.23 7.64
CA HIS A 131 0.20 -5.37 6.65
C HIS A 131 -0.68 -4.16 6.28
N GLU A 132 -1.93 -4.40 5.93
CA GLU A 132 -2.86 -3.34 5.55
C GLU A 132 -3.20 -2.41 6.72
N LEU A 133 -3.26 -2.91 7.95
CA LEU A 133 -3.44 -2.08 9.14
C LEU A 133 -2.25 -1.13 9.36
N VAL A 134 -1.02 -1.54 9.04
CA VAL A 134 0.13 -0.64 9.06
C VAL A 134 -0.09 0.54 8.11
N HIS A 135 -0.58 0.29 6.88
CA HIS A 135 -0.92 1.38 5.95
C HIS A 135 -2.03 2.28 6.47
N VAL A 136 -3.06 1.75 7.14
CA VAL A 136 -4.11 2.57 7.78
C VAL A 136 -3.52 3.50 8.85
N VAL A 137 -2.55 3.01 9.65
CA VAL A 137 -1.82 3.84 10.63
C VAL A 137 -0.97 4.90 9.92
N GLN A 138 -0.26 4.54 8.85
CA GLN A 138 0.52 5.48 8.04
C GLN A 138 -0.38 6.59 7.48
N TYR A 139 -1.54 6.26 6.89
CA TYR A 139 -2.51 7.25 6.40
C TYR A 139 -3.00 8.17 7.51
N ARG A 140 -3.31 7.63 8.70
CA ARG A 140 -3.77 8.43 9.82
C ARG A 140 -2.71 9.43 10.31
N LEU A 141 -1.45 9.03 10.31
CA LEU A 141 -0.36 9.88 10.79
C LEU A 141 0.11 10.91 9.76
N LEU A 142 0.13 10.53 8.49
CA LEU A 142 0.66 11.35 7.39
C LEU A 142 -0.44 12.18 6.71
N GLY A 143 -1.66 11.65 6.66
CA GLY A 143 -2.70 12.12 5.76
C GLY A 143 -2.46 11.66 4.31
N VAL A 144 -3.51 11.74 3.49
CA VAL A 144 -3.49 11.22 2.10
C VAL A 144 -2.45 11.94 1.23
N ASP A 145 -2.29 13.26 1.38
CA ASP A 145 -1.39 14.04 0.52
C ASP A 145 0.09 13.70 0.78
N GLU A 146 0.47 13.60 2.05
CA GLU A 146 1.84 13.24 2.42
C GLU A 146 2.14 11.77 2.09
N PHE A 147 1.18 10.86 2.34
CA PHE A 147 1.30 9.46 1.92
C PHE A 147 1.54 9.37 0.41
N ALA A 148 0.73 10.07 -0.41
CA ALA A 148 0.89 10.10 -1.86
C ALA A 148 2.25 10.66 -2.29
N ARG A 149 2.74 11.70 -1.61
CA ARG A 149 4.05 12.29 -1.87
C ARG A 149 5.18 11.30 -1.61
N LEU A 150 5.12 10.60 -0.48
CA LEU A 150 6.12 9.59 -0.11
C LEU A 150 6.06 8.38 -1.04
N TYR A 151 4.84 7.95 -1.41
CA TYR A 151 4.64 6.86 -2.36
C TYR A 151 5.27 7.19 -3.72
N VAL A 152 4.94 8.35 -4.32
CA VAL A 152 5.50 8.77 -5.62
C VAL A 152 7.01 8.90 -5.55
N ARG A 153 7.53 9.56 -4.52
CA ARG A 153 8.98 9.71 -4.33
C ARG A 153 9.68 8.35 -4.21
N GLY A 154 9.15 7.47 -3.37
CA GLY A 154 9.70 6.13 -3.16
C GLY A 154 9.68 5.31 -4.44
N TYR A 155 8.55 5.33 -5.16
CA TYR A 155 8.40 4.63 -6.44
C TYR A 155 9.43 5.10 -7.49
N LEU A 156 9.66 6.40 -7.60
CA LEU A 156 10.63 6.98 -8.55
C LEU A 156 12.08 6.57 -8.23
N HIS A 157 12.39 6.27 -6.95
CA HIS A 157 13.75 5.90 -6.55
C HIS A 157 14.00 4.39 -6.54
N GLY A 158 13.01 3.60 -6.18
CA GLY A 158 13.21 2.17 -5.92
C GLY A 158 12.11 1.25 -6.46
N GLY A 159 11.18 1.75 -7.24
CA GLY A 159 9.99 1.01 -7.67
C GLY A 159 9.03 0.73 -6.50
N TYR A 160 7.99 -0.09 -6.76
CA TYR A 160 6.94 -0.34 -5.78
C TYR A 160 7.46 -0.92 -4.45
N ILE A 161 8.21 -2.01 -4.51
CA ILE A 161 8.75 -2.70 -3.31
C ILE A 161 9.78 -1.84 -2.57
N GLY A 162 10.43 -0.91 -3.27
CA GLY A 162 11.42 0.02 -2.70
C GLY A 162 10.79 1.26 -2.08
N THR A 163 9.45 1.40 -2.06
CA THR A 163 8.83 2.54 -1.37
C THR A 163 9.02 2.42 0.15
N PRO A 164 9.46 3.47 0.84
CA PRO A 164 9.65 3.42 2.29
C PRO A 164 8.39 3.02 3.06
N LEU A 165 7.21 3.34 2.54
CA LEU A 165 5.93 2.95 3.13
C LEU A 165 5.75 1.43 3.14
N GLU A 166 6.04 0.78 2.02
CA GLU A 166 5.98 -0.68 1.88
C GLU A 166 7.06 -1.37 2.71
N ILE A 167 8.31 -0.86 2.68
CA ILE A 167 9.41 -1.42 3.47
C ILE A 167 9.05 -1.40 4.96
N CYS A 168 8.48 -0.31 5.47
CA CYS A 168 8.01 -0.20 6.84
C CYS A 168 6.93 -1.27 7.13
N ALA A 169 5.94 -1.41 6.25
CA ALA A 169 4.86 -2.37 6.43
C ALA A 169 5.39 -3.82 6.42
N TYR A 170 6.29 -4.17 5.50
CA TYR A 170 6.94 -5.49 5.44
C TYR A 170 7.86 -5.76 6.65
N GLU A 171 8.59 -4.78 7.17
CA GLU A 171 9.39 -4.96 8.38
C GLU A 171 8.50 -5.29 9.59
N LEU A 172 7.36 -4.60 9.73
CA LEU A 172 6.47 -4.78 10.86
C LEU A 172 5.65 -6.07 10.75
N ASP A 173 5.15 -6.42 9.56
CA ASP A 173 4.43 -7.68 9.36
C ASP A 173 5.36 -8.88 9.54
N GLY A 174 6.61 -8.78 9.11
CA GLY A 174 7.63 -9.80 9.35
C GLY A 174 7.85 -10.05 10.84
N ARG A 175 7.90 -9.00 11.67
CA ARG A 175 7.99 -9.11 13.12
C ARG A 175 6.74 -9.78 13.72
N PHE A 176 5.57 -9.45 13.21
CA PHE A 176 4.31 -10.07 13.62
C PHE A 176 4.31 -11.58 13.37
N ILE A 177 4.69 -12.03 12.15
CA ILE A 177 4.75 -13.43 11.77
C ILE A 177 5.76 -14.22 12.60
N MET A 178 6.92 -13.60 12.91
CA MET A 178 7.96 -14.24 13.72
C MET A 178 7.54 -14.41 15.21
N GLY A 179 6.31 -14.03 15.57
CA GLY A 179 5.76 -14.23 16.89
C GLY A 179 6.28 -13.26 17.94
N SER A 180 6.59 -12.03 17.56
CA SER A 180 6.94 -10.96 18.50
C SER A 180 5.90 -10.80 19.60
N VAL A 181 6.35 -10.51 20.84
CA VAL A 181 5.52 -10.45 22.06
C VAL A 181 4.46 -9.33 22.02
N GLY A 182 4.48 -8.51 20.99
CA GLY A 182 3.69 -7.30 20.81
C GLY A 182 4.60 -6.09 20.71
N PHE A 183 4.17 -5.09 19.97
CA PHE A 183 4.84 -3.79 19.82
C PHE A 183 3.82 -2.76 19.34
N ASP A 184 4.06 -1.50 19.63
CA ASP A 184 3.17 -0.41 19.22
C ASP A 184 3.51 0.00 17.79
N VAL A 185 2.63 -0.35 16.82
CA VAL A 185 2.79 -0.01 15.40
C VAL A 185 2.81 1.51 15.19
N GLU A 186 2.00 2.28 15.91
CA GLU A 186 2.03 3.74 15.81
C GLU A 186 3.39 4.29 16.21
N ALA A 187 3.96 3.83 17.31
CA ALA A 187 5.27 4.26 17.77
C ALA A 187 6.38 3.91 16.76
N GLU A 188 6.31 2.73 16.14
CA GLU A 188 7.25 2.32 15.09
C GLU A 188 7.14 3.19 13.84
N VAL A 189 5.92 3.46 13.35
CA VAL A 189 5.71 4.34 12.20
C VAL A 189 6.19 5.77 12.48
N ARG A 190 5.94 6.29 13.70
CA ARG A 190 6.47 7.60 14.12
C ARG A 190 8.00 7.62 14.13
N ALA A 191 8.62 6.55 14.63
CA ALA A 191 10.08 6.42 14.61
C ALA A 191 10.64 6.43 13.18
N TRP A 192 9.93 5.86 12.21
CA TRP A 192 10.30 5.96 10.79
C TRP A 192 10.24 7.39 10.29
N MET A 193 9.19 8.15 10.65
CA MET A 193 9.04 9.56 10.29
C MET A 193 10.16 10.41 10.90
N ASP A 194 10.39 10.27 12.21
CA ASP A 194 11.36 11.09 12.97
C ASP A 194 12.80 10.83 12.53
N ASN A 195 13.12 9.63 12.10
CA ASN A 195 14.42 9.24 11.58
C ASN A 195 14.63 9.55 10.08
N GLY A 196 13.65 10.17 9.43
CA GLY A 196 13.72 10.51 8.00
C GLY A 196 13.80 9.29 7.08
N ARG A 197 13.23 8.15 7.49
CA ARG A 197 13.20 6.92 6.70
C ARG A 197 12.08 6.92 5.65
N PHE A 198 11.13 7.86 5.76
CA PHE A 198 10.09 8.13 4.78
C PHE A 198 10.48 9.21 3.77
#